data_c33e72a51a1e7e79aac95614e2e5327a
#
_entry.id   c33e72a51a1e7e79aac95614e2e5327a
#
_cell.length_a   1.000
_cell.length_b   1.000
_cell.length_c   1.000
_cell.angle_alpha   90.00
_cell.angle_beta   90.00
_cell.angle_gamma   90.00
#
_symmetry.space_group_name_H-M   'P 1'
#
loop_
_entity.id
_entity.type
_entity.pdbx_description
1 polymer ?
#
loop_
_entity_poly.entity_id
_entity_poly.type
_entity_poly.pdbx_seq_one_letter_code
_entity_poly.pdbx_strand_id
1 'polypeptide(L)'
;EVRSYGKIDGNLTALDKVIRKLESKGSELHFAYEAGPCGYEIYRHLSRNGYDCIVVAPSLIPRQSGKRIKTDRRDAQMLARLHRAGELTGVYVPTLDDEAMRDLTRAREDAKSVERKAKQRILAFLLRHGYRYSGKTPWSRAHFRWIATLKMPHPAQQIVLQESLDRHFRLLAR
;
A
#
# COMPACT_ATOMS: atom_id res chain seq x y z
N GLU A 1 27.18 19.16 11.05
CA GLU A 1 27.62 17.78 10.78
C GLU A 1 26.41 16.82 10.85
N VAL A 2 26.35 15.82 9.96
CA VAL A 2 25.31 14.80 9.99
C VAL A 2 25.88 13.50 10.55
N ARG A 3 25.33 13.02 11.67
CA ARG A 3 25.77 11.80 12.34
C ARG A 3 24.74 10.68 12.13
N SER A 4 25.24 9.46 11.94
CA SER A 4 24.37 8.27 11.88
C SER A 4 24.36 7.60 13.25
N TYR A 5 23.16 7.32 13.74
CA TYR A 5 22.97 6.57 14.99
C TYR A 5 22.68 5.07 14.73
N GLY A 6 22.86 4.62 13.49
CA GLY A 6 22.64 3.23 13.09
C GLY A 6 21.19 2.92 12.76
N LYS A 7 20.89 1.63 12.75
CA LYS A 7 19.51 1.11 12.63
C LYS A 7 18.97 0.79 14.02
N ILE A 8 17.69 1.03 14.19
CA ILE A 8 16.94 0.66 15.40
C ILE A 8 15.83 -0.31 15.01
N ASP A 9 15.28 -1.02 15.98
CA ASP A 9 14.11 -1.85 15.77
C ASP A 9 12.91 -0.99 15.36
N GLY A 10 12.02 -1.54 14.56
CA GLY A 10 10.85 -0.86 14.02
C GLY A 10 9.70 -0.72 15.02
N ASN A 11 9.99 -0.33 16.27
CA ASN A 11 8.98 -0.13 17.31
C ASN A 11 9.22 1.19 18.07
N LEU A 12 8.16 1.70 18.68
CA LEU A 12 8.18 2.99 19.40
C LEU A 12 9.11 2.97 20.62
N THR A 13 9.25 1.84 21.28
CA THR A 13 10.17 1.71 22.44
C THR A 13 11.64 1.93 22.05
N ALA A 14 12.04 1.42 20.88
CA ALA A 14 13.38 1.64 20.36
C ALA A 14 13.60 3.11 19.95
N LEU A 15 12.56 3.74 19.39
CA LEU A 15 12.56 5.17 19.07
C LEU A 15 12.75 5.98 20.35
N ASP A 16 11.99 5.73 21.40
CA ASP A 16 12.08 6.43 22.69
C ASP A 16 13.46 6.32 23.34
N LYS A 17 14.13 5.16 23.21
CA LYS A 17 15.51 5.00 23.69
C LYS A 17 16.48 5.95 22.97
N VAL A 18 16.31 6.11 21.67
CA VAL A 18 17.15 7.05 20.88
C VAL A 18 16.84 8.48 21.26
N ILE A 19 15.57 8.83 21.43
CA ILE A 19 15.13 10.17 21.83
C ILE A 19 15.79 10.54 23.17
N ARG A 20 15.62 9.73 24.20
CA ARG A 20 16.26 9.97 25.53
C ARG A 20 17.76 10.14 25.44
N LYS A 21 18.43 9.35 24.61
CA LYS A 21 19.88 9.48 24.36
C LYS A 21 20.26 10.80 23.69
N LEU A 22 19.39 11.35 22.85
CA LEU A 22 19.63 12.64 22.18
C LEU A 22 19.32 13.81 23.12
N GLU A 23 18.24 13.74 23.89
CA GLU A 23 17.87 14.72 24.89
C GLU A 23 18.92 14.89 25.99
N SER A 24 19.56 13.80 26.43
CA SER A 24 20.62 13.86 27.43
C SER A 24 21.81 14.70 27.00
N LYS A 25 21.88 15.13 25.73
CA LYS A 25 22.89 16.03 25.19
C LYS A 25 22.46 17.50 25.15
N GLY A 26 21.24 17.81 25.65
CA GLY A 26 20.72 19.18 25.72
C GLY A 26 20.31 19.75 24.36
N SER A 27 19.99 18.91 23.37
CA SER A 27 19.60 19.35 22.04
C SER A 27 18.08 19.42 21.94
N GLU A 28 17.56 20.45 21.27
CA GLU A 28 16.17 20.48 20.80
C GLU A 28 16.02 19.50 19.62
N LEU A 29 14.96 18.70 19.64
CA LEU A 29 14.76 17.62 18.70
C LEU A 29 13.60 17.91 17.75
N HIS A 30 13.89 17.92 16.45
CA HIS A 30 12.92 18.00 15.37
C HIS A 30 13.00 16.73 14.52
N PHE A 31 11.87 16.16 14.18
CA PHE A 31 11.80 14.87 13.48
C PHE A 31 11.25 15.01 12.07
N ALA A 32 11.80 14.23 11.17
CA ALA A 32 11.24 14.05 9.83
C ALA A 32 11.38 12.59 9.40
N TYR A 33 10.35 12.03 8.78
CA TYR A 33 10.45 10.72 8.17
C TYR A 33 9.65 10.63 6.86
N GLU A 34 10.03 9.68 6.01
CA GLU A 34 9.39 9.43 4.73
C GLU A 34 8.08 8.65 4.95
N ALA A 35 6.99 9.13 4.35
CA ALA A 35 5.71 8.42 4.35
C ALA A 35 5.86 7.04 3.70
N GLY A 36 5.43 6.01 4.40
CA GLY A 36 5.59 4.62 3.97
C GLY A 36 4.64 3.67 4.72
N PRO A 37 4.94 2.37 4.72
CA PRO A 37 4.10 1.35 5.36
C PRO A 37 3.89 1.54 6.87
N CYS A 38 4.76 2.30 7.54
CA CYS A 38 4.63 2.64 8.96
C CYS A 38 3.46 3.60 9.27
N GLY A 39 2.80 4.15 8.24
CA GLY A 39 1.70 5.08 8.42
C GLY A 39 2.10 6.32 9.22
N TYR A 40 1.19 6.79 10.09
CA TYR A 40 1.35 8.01 10.87
C TYR A 40 1.51 7.77 12.37
N GLU A 41 1.72 6.54 12.81
CA GLU A 41 1.82 6.22 14.23
C GLU A 41 3.05 6.88 14.88
N ILE A 42 4.17 6.91 14.17
CA ILE A 42 5.40 7.61 14.62
C ILE A 42 5.12 9.10 14.82
N TYR A 43 4.48 9.75 13.86
CA TYR A 43 4.09 11.15 13.96
C TYR A 43 3.20 11.41 15.17
N ARG A 44 2.15 10.60 15.36
CA ARG A 44 1.22 10.73 16.47
C ARG A 44 1.89 10.50 17.82
N HIS A 45 2.81 9.55 17.88
CA HIS A 45 3.60 9.27 19.08
C HIS A 45 4.49 10.47 19.44
N LEU A 46 5.24 10.99 18.47
CA LEU A 46 6.12 12.14 18.68
C LEU A 46 5.34 13.39 19.06
N SER A 47 4.26 13.71 18.34
CA SER A 47 3.42 14.88 18.62
C SER A 47 2.75 14.81 19.99
N ARG A 48 2.29 13.63 20.43
CA ARG A 48 1.73 13.44 21.79
C ARG A 48 2.76 13.66 22.88
N ASN A 49 4.03 13.43 22.59
CA ASN A 49 5.13 13.66 23.51
C ASN A 49 5.75 15.09 23.37
N GLY A 50 5.10 15.98 22.61
CA GLY A 50 5.51 17.38 22.47
C GLY A 50 6.63 17.65 21.47
N TYR A 51 7.02 16.66 20.66
CA TYR A 51 8.06 16.84 19.65
C TYR A 51 7.47 17.35 18.33
N ASP A 52 8.21 18.26 17.69
CA ASP A 52 7.95 18.65 16.31
C ASP A 52 8.32 17.52 15.34
N CYS A 53 7.38 17.16 14.48
CA CYS A 53 7.58 16.08 13.52
C CYS A 53 6.87 16.38 12.20
N ILE A 54 7.57 16.20 11.08
CA ILE A 54 6.98 16.26 9.76
C ILE A 54 7.05 14.90 9.06
N VAL A 55 6.01 14.58 8.31
CA VAL A 55 5.96 13.42 7.42
C VAL A 55 6.11 13.93 6.00
N VAL A 56 7.01 13.33 5.22
CA VAL A 56 7.31 13.80 3.87
C VAL A 56 6.98 12.72 2.84
N ALA A 57 6.26 13.10 1.79
CA ALA A 57 6.00 12.14 0.70
C ALA A 57 7.28 11.89 -0.12
N PRO A 58 7.56 10.64 -0.54
CA PRO A 58 8.73 10.30 -1.35
C PRO A 58 8.86 11.13 -2.64
N SER A 59 7.73 11.54 -3.21
CA SER A 59 7.66 12.36 -4.43
C SER A 59 8.01 13.83 -4.21
N LEU A 60 7.94 14.31 -2.96
CA LEU A 60 8.24 15.69 -2.58
C LEU A 60 9.67 15.88 -2.06
N ILE A 61 10.42 14.79 -1.92
CA ILE A 61 11.83 14.86 -1.46
C ILE A 61 12.71 15.26 -2.65
N PRO A 62 13.45 16.38 -2.58
CA PRO A 62 14.36 16.79 -3.62
C PRO A 62 15.42 15.72 -3.89
N ARG A 63 15.56 15.31 -5.15
CA ARG A 63 16.52 14.28 -5.57
C ARG A 63 17.70 14.93 -6.28
N GLN A 64 18.91 14.57 -5.88
CA GLN A 64 20.11 14.97 -6.59
C GLN A 64 20.32 14.08 -7.83
N SER A 65 20.49 14.69 -9.00
CA SER A 65 20.84 13.99 -10.24
C SER A 65 22.11 13.18 -10.09
N GLY A 66 22.18 12.00 -10.70
CA GLY A 66 23.40 11.19 -10.75
C GLY A 66 23.64 10.22 -9.59
N LYS A 67 22.90 10.28 -8.49
CA LYS A 67 23.03 9.32 -7.38
C LYS A 67 22.15 8.10 -7.59
N ARG A 68 22.71 7.04 -8.22
CA ARG A 68 21.99 5.78 -8.50
C ARG A 68 21.89 4.81 -7.33
N ILE A 69 22.80 4.89 -6.35
CA ILE A 69 22.85 3.92 -5.24
C ILE A 69 21.96 4.42 -4.11
N LYS A 70 20.81 3.77 -3.95
CA LYS A 70 19.86 4.00 -2.87
C LYS A 70 20.20 3.11 -1.67
N THR A 71 20.37 3.71 -0.48
CA THR A 71 20.50 3.00 0.80
C THR A 71 19.76 3.77 1.88
N ASP A 72 19.11 3.07 2.81
CA ASP A 72 18.38 3.67 3.93
C ASP A 72 19.19 4.70 4.69
N ARG A 73 20.50 4.42 4.89
CA ARG A 73 21.42 5.34 5.57
C ARG A 73 21.59 6.66 4.82
N ARG A 74 21.74 6.61 3.48
CA ARG A 74 21.90 7.81 2.65
C ARG A 74 20.61 8.61 2.59
N ASP A 75 19.48 7.91 2.51
CA ASP A 75 18.15 8.53 2.48
C ASP A 75 17.89 9.25 3.81
N ALA A 76 18.15 8.61 4.96
CA ALA A 76 18.02 9.25 6.26
C ALA A 76 18.97 10.46 6.45
N GLN A 77 20.22 10.37 5.97
CA GLN A 77 21.14 11.51 6.01
C GLN A 77 20.69 12.66 5.13
N MET A 78 20.10 12.36 3.97
CA MET A 78 19.55 13.38 3.07
C MET A 78 18.34 14.06 3.71
N LEU A 79 17.40 13.29 4.27
CA LEU A 79 16.25 13.84 4.99
C LEU A 79 16.68 14.77 6.12
N ALA A 80 17.65 14.36 6.95
CA ALA A 80 18.15 15.20 8.04
C ALA A 80 18.79 16.53 7.56
N ARG A 81 19.49 16.51 6.41
CA ARG A 81 20.05 17.73 5.81
C ARG A 81 18.99 18.66 5.28
N LEU A 82 18.04 18.11 4.52
CA LEU A 82 16.93 18.87 3.93
C LEU A 82 16.02 19.45 5.00
N HIS A 83 15.75 18.66 6.06
CA HIS A 83 14.95 19.14 7.19
C HIS A 83 15.61 20.34 7.88
N ARG A 84 16.90 20.22 8.18
CA ARG A 84 17.67 21.33 8.78
C ARG A 84 17.74 22.57 7.88
N ALA A 85 17.73 22.38 6.56
CA ALA A 85 17.74 23.49 5.59
C ALA A 85 16.35 24.12 5.36
N GLY A 86 15.27 23.54 5.95
CA GLY A 86 13.90 23.98 5.70
C GLY A 86 13.38 23.64 4.30
N GLU A 87 14.02 22.70 3.61
CA GLU A 87 13.70 22.33 2.21
C GLU A 87 12.67 21.18 2.11
N LEU A 88 12.19 20.67 3.24
CA LEU A 88 11.17 19.60 3.24
C LEU A 88 9.76 20.18 3.36
N THR A 89 8.88 19.71 2.50
CA THR A 89 7.44 20.00 2.59
C THR A 89 6.73 18.83 3.25
N GLY A 90 6.16 19.07 4.43
CA GLY A 90 5.34 18.08 5.15
C GLY A 90 4.03 17.79 4.43
N VAL A 91 3.60 16.54 4.49
CA VAL A 91 2.25 16.17 4.03
C VAL A 91 1.25 16.33 5.18
N TYR A 92 -0.01 16.59 4.82
CA TYR A 92 -1.09 16.57 5.79
C TYR A 92 -1.23 15.19 6.42
N VAL A 93 -1.17 15.12 7.74
CA VAL A 93 -1.43 13.90 8.50
C VAL A 93 -2.93 13.80 8.76
N PRO A 94 -3.61 12.78 8.24
CA PRO A 94 -5.05 12.63 8.40
C PRO A 94 -5.43 12.35 9.85
N THR A 95 -6.66 12.70 10.20
CA THR A 95 -7.26 12.23 11.45
C THR A 95 -7.41 10.71 11.45
N LEU A 96 -7.66 10.11 12.61
CA LEU A 96 -7.93 8.67 12.69
C LEU A 96 -9.16 8.26 11.88
N ASP A 97 -10.20 9.11 11.88
CA ASP A 97 -11.43 8.87 11.12
C ASP A 97 -11.19 8.95 9.60
N ASP A 98 -10.43 9.96 9.15
CA ASP A 98 -10.04 10.06 7.73
C ASP A 98 -9.20 8.87 7.28
N GLU A 99 -8.31 8.38 8.15
CA GLU A 99 -7.48 7.21 7.86
C GLU A 99 -8.32 5.94 7.77
N ALA A 100 -9.26 5.75 8.69
CA ALA A 100 -10.22 4.64 8.65
C ALA A 100 -11.09 4.67 7.37
N MET A 101 -11.54 5.84 6.96
CA MET A 101 -12.29 6.00 5.70
C MET A 101 -11.44 5.73 4.46
N ARG A 102 -10.17 6.12 4.49
CA ARG A 102 -9.21 5.77 3.41
C ARG A 102 -8.98 4.27 3.33
N ASP A 103 -8.83 3.59 4.47
CA ASP A 103 -8.63 2.14 4.51
C ASP A 103 -9.86 1.40 3.97
N LEU A 104 -11.06 1.83 4.35
CA LEU A 104 -12.31 1.27 3.81
C LEU A 104 -12.39 1.47 2.29
N THR A 105 -12.03 2.65 1.81
CA THR A 105 -12.04 2.95 0.37
C THR A 105 -11.04 2.08 -0.39
N ARG A 106 -9.82 1.93 0.13
CA ARG A 106 -8.79 1.05 -0.44
C ARG A 106 -9.23 -0.40 -0.45
N ALA A 107 -9.76 -0.90 0.66
CA ALA A 107 -10.27 -2.27 0.74
C ALA A 107 -11.38 -2.52 -0.30
N ARG A 108 -12.27 -1.55 -0.52
CA ARG A 108 -13.30 -1.63 -1.55
C ARG A 108 -12.71 -1.67 -2.97
N GLU A 109 -11.72 -0.83 -3.27
CA GLU A 109 -11.05 -0.81 -4.58
C GLU A 109 -10.25 -2.12 -4.82
N ASP A 110 -9.62 -2.66 -3.79
CA ASP A 110 -8.93 -3.95 -3.87
C ASP A 110 -9.92 -5.08 -4.16
N ALA A 111 -11.05 -5.13 -3.46
CA ALA A 111 -12.10 -6.12 -3.71
C ALA A 111 -12.63 -6.05 -5.16
N LYS A 112 -12.91 -4.85 -5.67
CA LYS A 112 -13.30 -4.63 -7.07
C LYS A 112 -12.21 -5.07 -8.06
N SER A 113 -10.96 -4.81 -7.76
CA SER A 113 -9.83 -5.22 -8.59
C SER A 113 -9.71 -6.74 -8.66
N VAL A 114 -9.85 -7.43 -7.52
CA VAL A 114 -9.84 -8.89 -7.44
C VAL A 114 -11.01 -9.49 -8.22
N GLU A 115 -12.22 -8.95 -8.05
CA GLU A 115 -13.41 -9.38 -8.81
C GLU A 115 -13.21 -9.21 -10.32
N ARG A 116 -12.74 -8.04 -10.77
CA ARG A 116 -12.45 -7.77 -12.19
C ARG A 116 -11.44 -8.77 -12.77
N LYS A 117 -10.36 -9.04 -12.04
CA LYS A 117 -9.35 -10.04 -12.44
C LYS A 117 -9.93 -11.45 -12.53
N ALA A 118 -10.83 -11.83 -11.61
CA ALA A 118 -11.50 -13.12 -11.66
C ALA A 118 -12.38 -13.24 -12.92
N LYS A 119 -13.19 -12.22 -13.21
CA LYS A 119 -14.00 -12.14 -14.42
C LYS A 119 -13.16 -12.23 -15.70
N GLN A 120 -12.06 -11.47 -15.77
CA GLN A 120 -11.14 -11.52 -16.92
C GLN A 120 -10.54 -12.90 -17.13
N ARG A 121 -10.16 -13.61 -16.07
CA ARG A 121 -9.60 -14.98 -16.15
C ARG A 121 -10.60 -15.96 -16.70
N ILE A 122 -11.85 -15.90 -16.27
CA ILE A 122 -12.93 -16.77 -16.79
C ILE A 122 -13.16 -16.51 -18.28
N LEU A 123 -13.30 -15.24 -18.70
CA LEU A 123 -13.48 -14.90 -20.10
C LEU A 123 -12.30 -15.32 -20.97
N ALA A 124 -11.07 -15.09 -20.51
CA ALA A 124 -9.86 -15.50 -21.22
C ALA A 124 -9.77 -17.03 -21.34
N PHE A 125 -10.18 -17.77 -20.30
CA PHE A 125 -10.22 -19.22 -20.33
C PHE A 125 -11.24 -19.70 -21.37
N LEU A 126 -12.47 -19.19 -21.34
CA LEU A 126 -13.53 -19.55 -22.30
C LEU A 126 -13.11 -19.22 -23.73
N LEU A 127 -12.56 -18.01 -23.96
CA LEU A 127 -12.11 -17.59 -25.29
C LEU A 127 -11.01 -18.49 -25.85
N ARG A 128 -10.05 -18.88 -25.02
CA ARG A 128 -8.95 -19.79 -25.41
C ARG A 128 -9.44 -21.16 -25.86
N HIS A 129 -10.61 -21.58 -25.33
CA HIS A 129 -11.24 -22.85 -25.72
C HIS A 129 -12.37 -22.68 -26.76
N GLY A 130 -12.47 -21.52 -27.42
CA GLY A 130 -13.41 -21.28 -28.50
C GLY A 130 -14.83 -20.92 -28.08
N TYR A 131 -15.10 -20.76 -26.77
CA TYR A 131 -16.43 -20.39 -26.27
C TYR A 131 -16.59 -18.87 -26.25
N ARG A 132 -17.59 -18.39 -26.96
CA ARG A 132 -17.96 -16.97 -27.02
C ARG A 132 -19.43 -16.80 -26.68
N TYR A 133 -19.71 -15.93 -25.73
CA TYR A 133 -21.09 -15.57 -25.41
C TYR A 133 -21.62 -14.59 -26.46
N SER A 134 -22.75 -14.93 -27.08
CA SER A 134 -23.41 -14.12 -28.11
C SER A 134 -24.41 -13.09 -27.56
N GLY A 135 -24.67 -13.13 -26.24
CA GLY A 135 -25.61 -12.19 -25.62
C GLY A 135 -25.03 -10.80 -25.39
N LYS A 136 -25.91 -9.81 -25.18
CA LYS A 136 -25.53 -8.39 -25.09
C LYS A 136 -24.72 -8.05 -23.84
N THR A 137 -25.02 -8.66 -22.69
CA THR A 137 -24.45 -8.24 -21.39
C THR A 137 -23.73 -9.39 -20.71
N PRO A 138 -22.38 -9.35 -20.65
CA PRO A 138 -21.61 -10.27 -19.82
C PRO A 138 -21.98 -10.13 -18.33
N TRP A 139 -21.82 -11.21 -17.57
CA TRP A 139 -22.03 -11.26 -16.11
C TRP A 139 -23.49 -11.05 -15.68
N SER A 140 -24.43 -11.12 -16.63
CA SER A 140 -25.85 -11.18 -16.36
C SER A 140 -26.29 -12.59 -15.96
N ARG A 141 -27.50 -12.73 -15.40
CA ARG A 141 -28.10 -14.07 -15.13
C ARG A 141 -28.14 -14.95 -16.37
N ALA A 142 -28.36 -14.37 -17.56
CA ALA A 142 -28.35 -15.11 -18.84
C ALA A 142 -26.92 -15.60 -19.17
N HIS A 143 -25.88 -14.78 -18.95
CA HIS A 143 -24.49 -15.18 -19.14
C HIS A 143 -24.11 -16.34 -18.21
N PHE A 144 -24.46 -16.27 -16.92
CA PHE A 144 -24.18 -17.35 -15.98
C PHE A 144 -24.91 -18.63 -16.34
N ARG A 145 -26.19 -18.55 -16.78
CA ARG A 145 -26.92 -19.73 -17.30
C ARG A 145 -26.21 -20.33 -18.49
N TRP A 146 -25.77 -19.52 -19.44
CA TRP A 146 -25.00 -20.00 -20.59
C TRP A 146 -23.68 -20.68 -20.14
N ILE A 147 -22.92 -20.10 -19.24
CA ILE A 147 -21.70 -20.74 -18.73
C ILE A 147 -22.01 -22.09 -18.09
N ALA A 148 -23.10 -22.20 -17.36
CA ALA A 148 -23.53 -23.46 -16.71
C ALA A 148 -23.87 -24.56 -17.70
N THR A 149 -24.22 -24.23 -18.96
CA THR A 149 -24.48 -25.24 -20.01
C THR A 149 -23.22 -25.73 -20.70
N LEU A 150 -22.05 -25.06 -20.46
CA LEU A 150 -20.83 -25.42 -21.17
C LEU A 150 -20.24 -26.72 -20.64
N LYS A 151 -19.90 -27.58 -21.59
CA LYS A 151 -19.14 -28.81 -21.32
C LYS A 151 -17.78 -28.69 -21.96
N MET A 152 -16.74 -28.75 -21.15
CA MET A 152 -15.39 -28.70 -21.65
C MET A 152 -14.96 -30.04 -22.22
N PRO A 153 -14.11 -30.05 -23.28
CA PRO A 153 -13.67 -31.29 -23.93
C PRO A 153 -12.88 -32.23 -23.01
N HIS A 154 -12.20 -31.68 -22.01
CA HIS A 154 -11.38 -32.45 -21.08
C HIS A 154 -11.87 -32.24 -19.64
N PRO A 155 -11.96 -33.30 -18.79
CA PRO A 155 -12.41 -33.19 -17.40
C PRO A 155 -11.61 -32.18 -16.56
N ALA A 156 -10.30 -32.10 -16.75
CA ALA A 156 -9.47 -31.12 -16.04
C ALA A 156 -9.85 -29.67 -16.38
N GLN A 157 -10.26 -29.40 -17.62
CA GLN A 157 -10.74 -28.08 -18.03
C GLN A 157 -12.09 -27.74 -17.39
N GLN A 158 -12.96 -28.74 -17.25
CA GLN A 158 -14.24 -28.58 -16.55
C GLN A 158 -14.02 -28.22 -15.08
N ILE A 159 -13.07 -28.86 -14.42
CA ILE A 159 -12.68 -28.54 -13.03
C ILE A 159 -12.15 -27.10 -12.95
N VAL A 160 -11.26 -26.68 -13.86
CA VAL A 160 -10.73 -25.31 -13.89
C VAL A 160 -11.82 -24.26 -14.07
N LEU A 161 -12.80 -24.52 -14.94
CA LEU A 161 -13.94 -23.63 -15.13
C LEU A 161 -14.76 -23.53 -13.84
N GLN A 162 -15.11 -24.66 -13.23
CA GLN A 162 -15.89 -24.71 -11.99
C GLN A 162 -15.19 -23.98 -10.84
N GLU A 163 -13.92 -24.28 -10.59
CA GLU A 163 -13.11 -23.61 -9.56
C GLU A 163 -13.02 -22.09 -9.76
N SER A 164 -12.94 -21.66 -11.03
CA SER A 164 -12.89 -20.24 -11.36
C SER A 164 -14.21 -19.53 -11.07
N LEU A 165 -15.34 -20.19 -11.33
CA LEU A 165 -16.68 -19.70 -11.03
C LEU A 165 -16.93 -19.68 -9.51
N ASP A 166 -16.61 -20.74 -8.80
CA ASP A 166 -16.77 -20.81 -7.35
C ASP A 166 -15.96 -19.75 -6.63
N ARG A 167 -14.74 -19.47 -7.11
CA ARG A 167 -13.93 -18.37 -6.61
C ARG A 167 -14.61 -17.02 -6.85
N HIS A 168 -15.17 -16.80 -8.03
CA HIS A 168 -15.88 -15.56 -8.34
C HIS A 168 -17.10 -15.38 -7.43
N PHE A 169 -17.92 -16.42 -7.23
CA PHE A 169 -19.10 -16.35 -6.37
C PHE A 169 -18.73 -16.14 -4.90
N ARG A 170 -17.66 -16.76 -4.40
CA ARG A 170 -17.15 -16.51 -3.03
C ARG A 170 -16.71 -15.07 -2.82
N LEU A 171 -16.24 -14.38 -3.85
CA LEU A 171 -15.91 -12.95 -3.77
C LEU A 171 -17.14 -12.04 -3.69
N LEU A 172 -18.28 -12.48 -4.27
CA LEU A 172 -19.53 -11.72 -4.23
C LEU A 172 -20.33 -11.92 -2.93
N ALA A 173 -20.06 -13.00 -2.20
CA ALA A 173 -20.75 -13.36 -0.95
C ALA A 173 -20.16 -12.68 0.30
N ARG A 174 -19.15 -11.86 0.15
CA ARG A 174 -18.49 -11.07 1.22
C ARG A 174 -18.87 -9.61 1.10
#